data_1f86ad37638ca6073107b5b91183f684
#
_entry.id   1f86ad37638ca6073107b5b91183f684
#
_cell.length_a   1.000
_cell.length_b   1.000
_cell.length_c   1.000
_cell.angle_alpha   90.00
_cell.angle_beta   90.00
_cell.angle_gamma   90.00
#
_symmetry.space_group_name_H-M   'P 1'
#
loop_
_entity.id
_entity.type
_entity.pdbx_description
1 polymer ?
#
loop_
_entity_poly.entity_id
_entity_poly.type
_entity_poly.pdbx_seq_one_letter_code
_entity_poly.pdbx_strand_id
1 'polypeptide(L)'
;MAPELLQSAMKPVGFTKPATLPTRAYVTFLAGNGDYIKGVVGLAKGLRKVKTAYPLVVAVLPDVPEEHRRILESQGCLVREIEPVYPPENQTQFAMAYYVINYSKLRIWEFVEYSKMIYLGGDIQVFENIDHLFDLPDGYLYAVMDCFCEKTWSHTAQYKIGYCQQCPDRVKWPAEMGQPPSLYFNAGMFVFEPSISTYHDLLKTVKITPPTSFAEQDFLNMYFKDIYKPIPLVYNLVLAMLWRHPENVELDEVKVVHYCAAGSKPWRYTGKEENMQREDIKMLVKKWWDIYNDESLDYKKPAGDGDAEPVKLQPFIAALSEAGALQYVTAPSAA
;
A
#
# COMPACT_ATOMS: atom_id res chain seq x y z
N MET A 1 49.80 30.96 57.27
CA MET A 1 49.04 31.41 56.09
C MET A 1 49.39 30.45 54.93
N ALA A 2 48.55 29.56 54.62
CA ALA A 2 48.68 28.64 53.50
C ALA A 2 47.71 29.09 52.38
N PRO A 3 48.10 29.08 51.10
CA PRO A 3 47.21 29.47 50.02
C PRO A 3 46.30 28.30 49.64
N GLU A 4 44.98 28.61 49.49
CA GLU A 4 43.96 27.72 48.98
C GLU A 4 44.18 27.39 47.48
N LEU A 5 44.27 26.11 47.20
CA LEU A 5 44.24 25.57 45.84
C LEU A 5 42.79 25.51 45.32
N LEU A 6 42.47 26.39 44.39
CA LEU A 6 41.24 26.35 43.60
C LEU A 6 41.23 25.09 42.71
N GLN A 7 40.46 24.08 43.05
CA GLN A 7 40.12 22.97 42.18
C GLN A 7 39.02 23.43 41.20
N SER A 8 39.45 23.70 39.97
CA SER A 8 38.53 23.88 38.84
C SER A 8 37.93 22.52 38.42
N ALA A 9 36.67 22.30 38.76
CA ALA A 9 35.92 21.14 38.29
C ALA A 9 35.60 21.26 36.80
N MET A 10 36.32 20.50 35.98
CA MET A 10 35.96 20.31 34.59
C MET A 10 34.58 19.59 34.53
N LYS A 11 33.58 20.28 34.01
CA LYS A 11 32.29 19.66 33.66
C LYS A 11 32.52 18.64 32.54
N PRO A 12 31.95 17.42 32.64
CA PRO A 12 32.05 16.46 31.54
C PRO A 12 31.32 17.01 30.30
N VAL A 13 32.04 17.10 29.18
CA VAL A 13 31.47 17.37 27.88
C VAL A 13 30.59 16.19 27.54
N GLY A 14 29.29 16.39 27.62
CA GLY A 14 28.32 15.41 27.19
C GLY A 14 28.49 15.17 25.69
N PHE A 15 28.91 13.97 25.32
CA PHE A 15 28.82 13.48 23.94
C PHE A 15 27.34 13.44 23.57
N THR A 16 26.87 14.45 22.86
CA THR A 16 25.59 14.36 22.15
C THR A 16 25.73 13.27 21.09
N LYS A 17 25.01 12.16 21.25
CA LYS A 17 24.86 11.13 20.24
C LYS A 17 24.46 11.86 18.96
N PRO A 18 25.11 11.64 17.81
CA PRO A 18 24.67 12.26 16.56
C PRO A 18 23.20 11.88 16.36
N ALA A 19 22.36 12.89 16.10
CA ALA A 19 20.96 12.66 15.77
C ALA A 19 20.95 11.78 14.52
N THR A 20 20.62 10.51 14.68
CA THR A 20 20.41 9.62 13.55
C THR A 20 19.25 10.19 12.74
N LEU A 21 19.46 10.44 11.45
CA LEU A 21 18.38 10.84 10.55
C LEU A 21 17.22 9.86 10.69
N PRO A 22 15.97 10.34 10.71
CA PRO A 22 14.81 9.46 10.80
C PRO A 22 14.83 8.45 9.67
N THR A 23 14.75 7.18 10.00
CA THR A 23 14.70 6.09 9.02
C THR A 23 13.32 6.05 8.38
N ARG A 24 13.26 5.97 7.05
CA ARG A 24 12.02 5.97 6.26
C ARG A 24 12.06 4.84 5.25
N ALA A 25 10.92 4.24 4.93
CA ALA A 25 10.82 3.22 3.91
C ALA A 25 9.42 3.16 3.29
N TYR A 26 9.35 2.73 2.04
CA TYR A 26 8.12 2.20 1.47
C TYR A 26 7.90 0.78 1.97
N VAL A 27 6.65 0.36 2.09
CA VAL A 27 6.32 -1.01 2.46
C VAL A 27 5.16 -1.52 1.63
N THR A 28 5.25 -2.78 1.23
CA THR A 28 4.16 -3.52 0.58
C THR A 28 3.97 -4.87 1.25
N PHE A 29 2.88 -5.55 0.92
CA PHE A 29 2.51 -6.86 1.46
C PHE A 29 2.35 -7.88 0.34
N LEU A 30 2.83 -9.10 0.56
CA LEU A 30 2.69 -10.22 -0.35
C LEU A 30 2.33 -11.49 0.41
N ALA A 31 1.36 -12.25 -0.11
CA ALA A 31 0.91 -13.54 0.42
C ALA A 31 0.74 -14.55 -0.72
N GLY A 32 0.92 -15.82 -0.41
CA GLY A 32 0.72 -16.92 -1.34
C GLY A 32 1.74 -17.00 -2.48
N ASN A 33 1.48 -17.93 -3.39
CA ASN A 33 2.34 -18.23 -4.55
C ASN A 33 1.79 -17.65 -5.87
N GLY A 34 0.86 -16.70 -5.79
CA GLY A 34 0.19 -16.12 -6.95
C GLY A 34 1.05 -15.13 -7.72
N ASP A 35 0.44 -14.55 -8.77
CA ASP A 35 1.10 -13.64 -9.71
C ASP A 35 1.26 -12.19 -9.21
N TYR A 36 0.84 -11.89 -7.97
CA TYR A 36 1.03 -10.58 -7.35
C TYR A 36 2.50 -10.18 -7.19
N ILE A 37 3.42 -11.16 -7.22
CA ILE A 37 4.86 -10.87 -7.28
C ILE A 37 5.20 -9.97 -8.48
N LYS A 38 4.52 -10.11 -9.62
CA LYS A 38 4.71 -9.24 -10.78
C LYS A 38 4.39 -7.79 -10.44
N GLY A 39 3.33 -7.57 -9.67
CA GLY A 39 2.96 -6.24 -9.19
C GLY A 39 4.04 -5.64 -8.30
N VAL A 40 4.56 -6.42 -7.35
CA VAL A 40 5.62 -5.95 -6.43
C VAL A 40 6.92 -5.64 -7.19
N VAL A 41 7.30 -6.47 -8.18
CA VAL A 41 8.44 -6.17 -9.07
C VAL A 41 8.22 -4.89 -9.86
N GLY A 42 7.01 -4.70 -10.42
CA GLY A 42 6.63 -3.46 -11.11
C GLY A 42 6.73 -2.24 -10.20
N LEU A 43 6.25 -2.34 -8.96
CA LEU A 43 6.36 -1.30 -7.95
C LEU A 43 7.83 -0.97 -7.62
N ALA A 44 8.68 -1.98 -7.40
CA ALA A 44 10.10 -1.79 -7.14
C ALA A 44 10.82 -1.05 -8.29
N LYS A 45 10.52 -1.42 -9.55
CA LYS A 45 11.03 -0.74 -10.74
C LYS A 45 10.48 0.69 -10.87
N GLY A 46 9.20 0.90 -10.55
CA GLY A 46 8.58 2.23 -10.54
C GLY A 46 9.26 3.17 -9.55
N LEU A 47 9.48 2.73 -8.32
CA LEU A 47 10.18 3.48 -7.30
C LEU A 47 11.63 3.82 -7.73
N ARG A 48 12.34 2.90 -8.39
CA ARG A 48 13.66 3.17 -8.97
C ARG A 48 13.60 4.20 -10.10
N LYS A 49 12.61 4.08 -11.00
CA LYS A 49 12.43 5.01 -12.09
C LYS A 49 12.28 6.45 -11.61
N VAL A 50 11.50 6.64 -10.54
CA VAL A 50 11.29 7.98 -9.96
C VAL A 50 12.40 8.39 -8.99
N LYS A 51 13.46 7.58 -8.86
CA LYS A 51 14.67 7.86 -8.06
C LYS A 51 14.34 8.17 -6.61
N THR A 52 13.49 7.34 -5.98
CA THR A 52 13.26 7.46 -4.54
C THR A 52 14.57 7.30 -3.75
N ALA A 53 14.68 8.03 -2.65
CA ALA A 53 15.80 7.91 -1.70
C ALA A 53 15.60 6.77 -0.68
N TYR A 54 14.45 6.12 -0.65
CA TYR A 54 14.06 5.19 0.41
C TYR A 54 13.88 3.77 -0.12
N PRO A 55 14.22 2.74 0.68
CA PRO A 55 14.06 1.35 0.29
C PRO A 55 12.58 0.92 0.24
N LEU A 56 12.32 -0.18 -0.50
CA LEU A 56 11.06 -0.90 -0.45
C LEU A 56 11.22 -2.13 0.43
N VAL A 57 10.46 -2.19 1.51
CA VAL A 57 10.28 -3.37 2.36
C VAL A 57 9.11 -4.18 1.84
N VAL A 58 9.28 -5.49 1.68
CA VAL A 58 8.21 -6.40 1.31
C VAL A 58 7.90 -7.31 2.49
N ALA A 59 6.77 -7.06 3.15
CA ALA A 59 6.26 -7.92 4.19
C ALA A 59 5.63 -9.16 3.54
N VAL A 60 6.22 -10.32 3.77
CA VAL A 60 5.79 -11.59 3.15
C VAL A 60 5.24 -12.56 4.20
N LEU A 61 4.20 -13.31 3.84
CA LEU A 61 3.74 -14.42 4.67
C LEU A 61 4.60 -15.67 4.46
N PRO A 62 4.57 -16.64 5.41
CA PRO A 62 5.32 -17.88 5.31
C PRO A 62 5.02 -18.72 4.06
N ASP A 63 3.82 -18.56 3.47
CA ASP A 63 3.36 -19.27 2.26
C ASP A 63 3.90 -18.68 0.95
N VAL A 64 4.65 -17.58 1.00
CA VAL A 64 5.33 -17.02 -0.17
C VAL A 64 6.56 -17.88 -0.49
N PRO A 65 6.65 -18.48 -1.70
CA PRO A 65 7.76 -19.35 -2.07
C PRO A 65 9.12 -18.66 -2.00
N GLU A 66 10.14 -19.42 -1.66
CA GLU A 66 11.52 -18.96 -1.59
C GLU A 66 12.00 -18.36 -2.93
N GLU A 67 11.56 -18.91 -4.05
CA GLU A 67 11.82 -18.38 -5.38
C GLU A 67 11.32 -16.96 -5.55
N HIS A 68 10.09 -16.67 -5.09
CA HIS A 68 9.54 -15.31 -5.12
C HIS A 68 10.33 -14.35 -4.23
N ARG A 69 10.78 -14.81 -3.05
CA ARG A 69 11.61 -14.01 -2.13
C ARG A 69 12.93 -13.62 -2.80
N ARG A 70 13.61 -14.57 -3.45
CA ARG A 70 14.86 -14.31 -4.21
C ARG A 70 14.68 -13.34 -5.36
N ILE A 71 13.56 -13.45 -6.08
CA ILE A 71 13.23 -12.48 -7.14
C ILE A 71 13.12 -11.07 -6.54
N LEU A 72 12.42 -10.90 -5.43
CA LEU A 72 12.27 -9.60 -4.77
C LEU A 72 13.61 -9.05 -4.27
N GLU A 73 14.43 -9.88 -3.66
CA GLU A 73 15.78 -9.51 -3.21
C GLU A 73 16.68 -9.14 -4.39
N SER A 74 16.59 -9.86 -5.52
CA SER A 74 17.33 -9.53 -6.75
C SER A 74 16.90 -8.19 -7.34
N GLN A 75 15.69 -7.72 -7.01
CA GLN A 75 15.20 -6.39 -7.35
C GLN A 75 15.53 -5.33 -6.28
N GLY A 76 16.36 -5.67 -5.27
CA GLY A 76 16.80 -4.75 -4.22
C GLY A 76 15.75 -4.47 -3.16
N CYS A 77 14.71 -5.30 -3.07
CA CYS A 77 13.73 -5.22 -1.99
C CYS A 77 14.28 -5.80 -0.69
N LEU A 78 13.86 -5.24 0.44
CA LEU A 78 14.13 -5.79 1.76
C LEU A 78 12.98 -6.73 2.13
N VAL A 79 13.18 -8.04 1.97
CA VAL A 79 12.15 -9.04 2.27
C VAL A 79 12.12 -9.30 3.78
N ARG A 80 10.92 -9.19 4.38
CA ARG A 80 10.70 -9.45 5.80
C ARG A 80 9.49 -10.37 6.00
N GLU A 81 9.71 -11.54 6.55
CA GLU A 81 8.63 -12.46 6.90
C GLU A 81 7.83 -11.93 8.10
N ILE A 82 6.53 -12.05 8.01
CA ILE A 82 5.56 -11.67 9.04
C ILE A 82 4.58 -12.82 9.28
N GLU A 83 4.10 -12.93 10.51
CA GLU A 83 3.07 -13.89 10.88
C GLU A 83 1.69 -13.47 10.36
N PRO A 84 0.84 -14.42 9.93
CA PRO A 84 -0.51 -14.11 9.50
C PRO A 84 -1.37 -13.56 10.67
N VAL A 85 -2.31 -12.70 10.34
CA VAL A 85 -3.34 -12.19 11.24
C VAL A 85 -4.70 -12.46 10.64
N TYR A 86 -5.59 -13.04 11.44
CA TYR A 86 -6.96 -13.33 11.05
C TYR A 86 -7.96 -12.62 11.98
N PRO A 87 -9.09 -12.14 11.46
CA PRO A 87 -10.19 -11.67 12.31
C PRO A 87 -10.84 -12.86 13.02
N PRO A 88 -11.74 -12.62 14.00
CA PRO A 88 -12.55 -13.67 14.59
C PRO A 88 -13.31 -14.45 13.54
N GLU A 89 -13.50 -15.75 13.77
CA GLU A 89 -14.36 -16.58 12.91
C GLU A 89 -15.78 -15.99 12.88
N ASN A 90 -16.29 -15.77 11.68
CA ASN A 90 -17.60 -15.21 11.43
C ASN A 90 -18.12 -15.68 10.08
N GLN A 91 -19.44 -15.65 9.87
CA GLN A 91 -20.10 -15.94 8.60
C GLN A 91 -20.08 -14.75 7.61
N THR A 92 -19.17 -13.80 7.80
CA THR A 92 -19.06 -12.61 6.95
C THR A 92 -18.65 -12.99 5.54
N GLN A 93 -19.44 -12.57 4.57
CA GLN A 93 -19.08 -12.62 3.17
C GLN A 93 -18.16 -11.42 2.86
N PHE A 94 -16.89 -11.69 2.59
CA PHE A 94 -15.97 -10.69 2.10
C PHE A 94 -16.29 -10.31 0.65
N ALA A 95 -16.03 -9.06 0.29
CA ALA A 95 -16.15 -8.59 -1.10
C ALA A 95 -15.27 -9.42 -2.06
N MET A 96 -14.10 -9.85 -1.57
CA MET A 96 -13.21 -10.82 -2.23
C MET A 96 -12.73 -11.85 -1.20
N ALA A 97 -12.76 -13.13 -1.56
CA ALA A 97 -12.43 -14.23 -0.63
C ALA A 97 -11.03 -14.10 0.00
N TYR A 98 -10.05 -13.53 -0.73
CA TYR A 98 -8.69 -13.32 -0.23
C TYR A 98 -8.54 -12.13 0.72
N TYR A 99 -9.57 -11.31 0.93
CA TYR A 99 -9.48 -10.16 1.83
C TYR A 99 -9.21 -10.54 3.28
N VAL A 100 -9.58 -11.74 3.69
CA VAL A 100 -9.31 -12.24 5.05
C VAL A 100 -7.83 -12.21 5.38
N ILE A 101 -6.94 -12.51 4.42
CA ILE A 101 -5.49 -12.52 4.65
C ILE A 101 -4.89 -11.11 4.76
N ASN A 102 -5.59 -10.10 4.25
CA ASN A 102 -5.13 -8.73 4.28
C ASN A 102 -5.01 -8.15 5.69
N TYR A 103 -5.69 -8.72 6.70
CA TYR A 103 -5.47 -8.33 8.09
C TYR A 103 -4.01 -8.52 8.53
N SER A 104 -3.24 -9.35 7.84
CA SER A 104 -1.80 -9.53 8.10
C SER A 104 -0.99 -8.26 7.87
N LYS A 105 -1.50 -7.29 7.08
CA LYS A 105 -0.88 -5.97 6.93
C LYS A 105 -0.74 -5.23 8.26
N LEU A 106 -1.56 -5.53 9.26
CA LEU A 106 -1.44 -4.93 10.59
C LEU A 106 -0.08 -5.16 11.23
N ARG A 107 0.68 -6.17 10.76
CA ARG A 107 2.04 -6.45 11.22
C ARG A 107 3.05 -5.35 10.83
N ILE A 108 2.80 -4.55 9.79
CA ILE A 108 3.76 -3.51 9.39
C ILE A 108 3.94 -2.41 10.44
N TRP A 109 3.01 -2.24 11.37
CA TRP A 109 3.17 -1.33 12.50
C TRP A 109 4.25 -1.76 13.50
N GLU A 110 4.70 -3.02 13.42
CA GLU A 110 5.83 -3.55 14.22
C GLU A 110 7.20 -3.09 13.71
N PHE A 111 7.30 -2.50 12.52
CA PHE A 111 8.57 -2.12 11.88
C PHE A 111 9.16 -0.84 12.48
N VAL A 112 9.34 -0.81 13.81
CA VAL A 112 9.71 0.37 14.59
C VAL A 112 11.14 0.87 14.35
N GLU A 113 11.94 0.19 13.57
CA GLU A 113 13.21 0.69 13.04
C GLU A 113 13.02 1.84 12.05
N TYR A 114 11.81 2.00 11.49
CA TYR A 114 11.42 3.11 10.65
C TYR A 114 10.57 4.10 11.44
N SER A 115 10.90 5.38 11.34
CA SER A 115 10.14 6.45 11.99
C SER A 115 8.85 6.78 11.24
N LYS A 116 8.83 6.58 9.92
CA LYS A 116 7.65 6.78 9.07
C LYS A 116 7.71 5.87 7.85
N MET A 117 6.58 5.32 7.46
CA MET A 117 6.47 4.46 6.29
C MET A 117 5.31 4.87 5.38
N ILE A 118 5.45 4.56 4.09
CA ILE A 118 4.37 4.66 3.11
C ILE A 118 4.03 3.25 2.63
N TYR A 119 2.80 2.80 2.94
CA TYR A 119 2.27 1.56 2.41
C TYR A 119 1.81 1.76 0.97
N LEU A 120 2.17 0.83 0.09
CA LEU A 120 1.71 0.75 -1.30
C LEU A 120 1.29 -0.69 -1.59
N GLY A 121 0.06 -0.91 -2.02
CA GLY A 121 -0.42 -2.22 -2.43
C GLY A 121 0.38 -2.80 -3.60
N GLY A 122 0.46 -4.13 -3.71
CA GLY A 122 1.19 -4.79 -4.80
C GLY A 122 0.61 -4.53 -6.20
N ASP A 123 -0.58 -3.95 -6.29
CA ASP A 123 -1.24 -3.52 -7.51
C ASP A 123 -1.22 -1.99 -7.71
N ILE A 124 -0.26 -1.33 -7.07
CA ILE A 124 0.00 0.10 -7.23
C ILE A 124 1.25 0.31 -8.09
N GLN A 125 1.22 1.37 -8.90
CA GLN A 125 2.36 1.86 -9.66
C GLN A 125 2.64 3.32 -9.34
N VAL A 126 3.90 3.64 -9.04
CA VAL A 126 4.38 5.00 -8.83
C VAL A 126 4.98 5.53 -10.13
N PHE A 127 4.48 6.66 -10.62
CA PHE A 127 4.91 7.32 -11.86
C PHE A 127 5.73 8.58 -11.64
N GLU A 128 5.58 9.21 -10.46
CA GLU A 128 6.38 10.36 -10.02
C GLU A 128 6.87 10.19 -8.58
N ASN A 129 7.95 10.88 -8.22
CA ASN A 129 8.51 10.82 -6.87
C ASN A 129 7.51 11.39 -5.85
N ILE A 130 7.26 10.62 -4.79
CA ILE A 130 6.35 10.97 -3.69
C ILE A 130 7.05 11.00 -2.33
N ASP A 131 8.39 11.06 -2.30
CA ASP A 131 9.18 11.04 -1.07
C ASP A 131 8.83 12.18 -0.10
N HIS A 132 8.35 13.31 -0.63
CA HIS A 132 7.90 14.45 0.19
C HIS A 132 6.73 14.11 1.13
N LEU A 133 5.98 13.04 0.88
CA LEU A 133 4.93 12.58 1.78
C LEU A 133 5.49 12.09 3.13
N PHE A 134 6.77 11.72 3.19
CA PHE A 134 7.44 11.43 4.46
C PHE A 134 7.62 12.67 5.36
N ASP A 135 7.50 13.86 4.82
CA ASP A 135 7.63 15.13 5.55
C ASP A 135 6.28 15.64 6.10
N LEU A 136 5.20 14.92 5.87
CA LEU A 136 3.89 15.23 6.47
C LEU A 136 3.97 15.18 8.00
N PRO A 137 3.23 16.06 8.71
CA PRO A 137 3.24 16.11 10.18
C PRO A 137 3.00 14.75 10.83
N ASP A 138 3.65 14.53 11.97
CA ASP A 138 3.53 13.31 12.77
C ASP A 138 2.17 13.23 13.51
N GLY A 139 1.82 12.02 13.97
CA GLY A 139 0.62 11.76 14.77
C GLY A 139 -0.65 11.53 13.96
N TYR A 140 -0.56 11.43 12.64
CA TYR A 140 -1.70 11.22 11.74
C TYR A 140 -1.48 10.05 10.79
N LEU A 141 -2.58 9.45 10.34
CA LEU A 141 -2.59 8.56 9.19
C LEU A 141 -3.07 9.36 7.98
N TYR A 142 -2.29 9.37 6.89
CA TYR A 142 -2.64 10.07 5.66
C TYR A 142 -2.97 9.07 4.56
N ALA A 143 -4.11 9.24 3.89
CA ALA A 143 -4.53 8.41 2.78
C ALA A 143 -5.49 9.17 1.86
N VAL A 144 -5.73 8.65 0.67
CA VAL A 144 -6.72 9.20 -0.27
C VAL A 144 -8.10 8.69 0.07
N MET A 145 -9.11 9.56 0.03
CA MET A 145 -10.51 9.18 0.23
C MET A 145 -10.97 8.16 -0.81
N ASP A 146 -11.71 7.14 -0.38
CA ASP A 146 -12.39 6.19 -1.26
C ASP A 146 -13.72 6.75 -1.79
N CYS A 147 -14.43 5.99 -2.59
CA CYS A 147 -15.68 6.36 -3.25
C CYS A 147 -16.78 5.36 -2.91
N PHE A 148 -17.96 5.83 -2.54
CA PHE A 148 -19.13 5.00 -2.24
C PHE A 148 -20.05 4.73 -3.43
N CYS A 149 -19.67 5.14 -4.64
CA CYS A 149 -20.50 4.99 -5.85
C CYS A 149 -20.46 3.58 -6.45
N GLU A 150 -19.76 2.64 -5.83
CA GLU A 150 -19.71 1.24 -6.28
C GLU A 150 -20.89 0.43 -5.79
N LYS A 151 -21.36 -0.49 -6.64
CA LYS A 151 -22.41 -1.45 -6.27
C LYS A 151 -22.01 -2.34 -5.08
N THR A 152 -20.72 -2.55 -4.85
CA THR A 152 -20.19 -3.22 -3.66
C THR A 152 -20.60 -2.53 -2.35
N TRP A 153 -20.88 -1.22 -2.40
CA TRP A 153 -21.41 -0.43 -1.29
C TRP A 153 -22.94 -0.40 -1.19
N SER A 154 -23.65 -1.16 -2.03
CA SER A 154 -25.13 -1.13 -2.14
C SER A 154 -25.88 -1.39 -0.83
N HIS A 155 -25.24 -2.03 0.14
CA HIS A 155 -25.77 -2.25 1.48
C HIS A 155 -25.71 -0.99 2.36
N THR A 156 -24.90 0.01 2.03
CA THR A 156 -24.69 1.22 2.82
C THR A 156 -25.78 2.28 2.61
N ALA A 157 -25.98 3.14 3.61
CA ALA A 157 -26.86 4.28 3.48
C ALA A 157 -26.35 5.28 2.43
N GLN A 158 -25.04 5.49 2.39
CA GLN A 158 -24.37 6.39 1.42
C GLN A 158 -24.75 6.03 -0.01
N TYR A 159 -24.58 4.77 -0.38
CA TYR A 159 -24.91 4.30 -1.74
C TYR A 159 -26.41 4.46 -2.04
N LYS A 160 -27.27 4.09 -1.09
CA LYS A 160 -28.74 4.11 -1.28
C LYS A 160 -29.29 5.51 -1.56
N ILE A 161 -28.71 6.55 -0.94
CA ILE A 161 -29.12 7.93 -1.15
C ILE A 161 -28.30 8.64 -2.24
N GLY A 162 -27.25 7.99 -2.75
CA GLY A 162 -26.32 8.57 -3.73
C GLY A 162 -25.31 9.56 -3.13
N TYR A 163 -25.13 9.56 -1.81
CA TYR A 163 -24.10 10.39 -1.16
C TYR A 163 -22.71 9.81 -1.39
N CYS A 164 -21.77 10.64 -1.81
CA CYS A 164 -20.38 10.26 -1.92
C CYS A 164 -19.46 11.40 -1.44
N GLN A 165 -18.49 11.04 -0.62
CA GLN A 165 -17.50 12.00 -0.10
C GLN A 165 -16.58 12.59 -1.18
N GLN A 166 -16.49 11.94 -2.35
CA GLN A 166 -15.73 12.44 -3.52
C GLN A 166 -16.50 13.55 -4.29
N CYS A 167 -17.80 13.64 -4.10
CA CYS A 167 -18.66 14.65 -4.71
C CYS A 167 -19.78 15.08 -3.74
N PRO A 168 -19.43 15.69 -2.58
CA PRO A 168 -20.38 15.97 -1.50
C PRO A 168 -21.46 17.00 -1.89
N ASP A 169 -21.24 17.75 -2.96
CA ASP A 169 -22.20 18.75 -3.45
C ASP A 169 -23.26 18.16 -4.39
N ARG A 170 -23.07 16.95 -4.93
CA ARG A 170 -24.06 16.28 -5.78
C ARG A 170 -25.30 15.88 -5.01
N VAL A 171 -25.10 15.21 -3.87
CA VAL A 171 -26.17 14.81 -2.96
C VAL A 171 -25.70 15.12 -1.55
N LYS A 172 -26.41 15.99 -0.88
CA LYS A 172 -26.11 16.35 0.51
C LYS A 172 -26.60 15.26 1.45
N TRP A 173 -25.86 15.05 2.54
CA TRP A 173 -26.32 14.16 3.60
C TRP A 173 -27.62 14.70 4.22
N PRO A 174 -28.70 13.88 4.30
CA PRO A 174 -29.97 14.33 4.86
C PRO A 174 -29.86 14.59 6.35
N ALA A 175 -30.35 15.75 6.81
CA ALA A 175 -30.27 16.16 8.21
C ALA A 175 -31.01 15.21 9.15
N GLU A 176 -32.10 14.57 8.68
CA GLU A 176 -32.88 13.57 9.41
C GLU A 176 -32.13 12.26 9.67
N MET A 177 -31.05 12.02 8.95
CA MET A 177 -30.16 10.85 9.17
C MET A 177 -29.06 11.14 10.19
N GLY A 178 -29.07 12.31 10.83
CA GLY A 178 -28.06 12.72 11.81
C GLY A 178 -26.77 13.20 11.18
N GLN A 179 -25.64 12.99 11.89
CA GLN A 179 -24.33 13.39 11.40
C GLN A 179 -23.92 12.61 10.14
N PRO A 180 -23.26 13.24 9.16
CA PRO A 180 -22.72 12.53 8.04
C PRO A 180 -21.68 11.50 8.49
N PRO A 181 -21.49 10.41 7.72
CA PRO A 181 -20.48 9.40 8.05
C PRO A 181 -19.07 10.03 8.06
N SER A 182 -18.21 9.48 8.93
CA SER A 182 -16.80 9.86 8.94
C SER A 182 -16.17 9.67 7.56
N LEU A 183 -15.15 10.46 7.26
CA LEU A 183 -14.36 10.27 6.04
C LEU A 183 -13.78 8.85 6.04
N TYR A 184 -13.76 8.26 4.85
CA TYR A 184 -13.34 6.87 4.63
C TYR A 184 -12.26 6.84 3.55
N PHE A 185 -11.14 6.18 3.84
CA PHE A 185 -9.99 6.11 2.92
C PHE A 185 -9.86 4.75 2.25
N ASN A 186 -9.23 4.77 1.07
CA ASN A 186 -8.77 3.55 0.41
C ASN A 186 -7.45 3.08 1.03
N ALA A 187 -7.42 1.85 1.54
CA ALA A 187 -6.27 1.29 2.24
C ALA A 187 -5.20 0.67 1.29
N GLY A 188 -5.27 0.97 0.01
CA GLY A 188 -4.23 0.58 -0.94
C GLY A 188 -2.97 1.43 -0.83
N MET A 189 -3.09 2.67 -0.34
CA MET A 189 -1.96 3.58 -0.08
C MET A 189 -2.23 4.40 1.17
N PHE A 190 -1.27 4.45 2.09
CA PHE A 190 -1.32 5.32 3.26
C PHE A 190 0.07 5.61 3.84
N VAL A 191 0.20 6.78 4.48
CA VAL A 191 1.40 7.19 5.23
C VAL A 191 1.10 7.00 6.71
N PHE A 192 2.02 6.35 7.43
CA PHE A 192 1.84 6.03 8.85
C PHE A 192 3.17 5.99 9.61
N GLU A 193 3.09 6.00 10.92
CA GLU A 193 4.22 5.85 11.84
C GLU A 193 4.15 4.47 12.50
N PRO A 194 5.14 3.58 12.26
CA PRO A 194 5.24 2.33 13.01
C PRO A 194 5.36 2.60 14.50
N SER A 195 4.64 1.82 15.31
CA SER A 195 4.61 1.97 16.77
C SER A 195 4.25 0.64 17.42
N ILE A 196 5.09 0.17 18.33
CA ILE A 196 4.85 -1.10 19.02
C ILE A 196 3.58 -1.06 19.89
N SER A 197 3.23 0.09 20.45
CA SER A 197 1.99 0.25 21.20
C SER A 197 0.77 0.18 20.28
N THR A 198 0.81 0.88 19.15
CA THR A 198 -0.25 0.81 18.13
C THR A 198 -0.37 -0.59 17.56
N TYR A 199 0.75 -1.24 17.27
CA TYR A 199 0.79 -2.63 16.81
C TYR A 199 0.08 -3.59 17.76
N HIS A 200 0.42 -3.55 19.05
CA HIS A 200 -0.24 -4.42 20.03
C HIS A 200 -1.74 -4.11 20.18
N ASP A 201 -2.11 -2.84 20.12
CA ASP A 201 -3.52 -2.44 20.23
C ASP A 201 -4.32 -2.85 18.99
N LEU A 202 -3.76 -2.72 17.79
CA LEU A 202 -4.36 -3.23 16.53
C LEU A 202 -4.62 -4.74 16.63
N LEU A 203 -3.61 -5.54 17.06
CA LEU A 203 -3.76 -6.99 17.18
C LEU A 203 -4.77 -7.40 18.27
N LYS A 204 -4.87 -6.63 19.35
CA LYS A 204 -5.88 -6.83 20.39
C LYS A 204 -7.27 -6.49 19.87
N THR A 205 -7.41 -5.35 19.20
CA THR A 205 -8.69 -4.83 18.71
C THR A 205 -9.26 -5.72 17.60
N VAL A 206 -8.43 -6.22 16.67
CA VAL A 206 -8.91 -7.09 15.59
C VAL A 206 -9.52 -8.39 16.12
N LYS A 207 -9.03 -8.93 17.26
CA LYS A 207 -9.56 -10.16 17.87
C LYS A 207 -10.99 -10.05 18.37
N ILE A 208 -11.45 -8.83 18.66
CA ILE A 208 -12.80 -8.57 19.19
C ILE A 208 -13.69 -7.80 18.20
N THR A 209 -13.16 -7.43 17.04
CA THR A 209 -13.89 -6.69 16.00
C THR A 209 -14.40 -7.67 14.95
N PRO A 210 -15.73 -7.83 14.81
CA PRO A 210 -16.28 -8.67 13.75
C PRO A 210 -15.81 -8.17 12.36
N PRO A 211 -15.42 -9.08 11.46
CA PRO A 211 -15.02 -8.71 10.11
C PRO A 211 -16.21 -8.17 9.33
N THR A 212 -15.92 -7.32 8.34
CA THR A 212 -16.87 -6.72 7.42
C THR A 212 -16.46 -6.99 5.99
N SER A 213 -17.28 -6.58 5.01
CA SER A 213 -17.10 -6.92 3.61
C SER A 213 -15.74 -6.47 3.01
N PHE A 214 -15.21 -5.33 3.47
CA PHE A 214 -13.92 -4.81 3.01
C PHE A 214 -12.77 -5.10 3.98
N ALA A 215 -12.97 -6.04 4.92
CA ALA A 215 -11.92 -6.61 5.77
C ALA A 215 -11.05 -5.55 6.47
N GLU A 216 -9.74 -5.59 6.23
CA GLU A 216 -8.80 -4.69 6.89
C GLU A 216 -8.99 -3.22 6.53
N GLN A 217 -9.54 -2.91 5.34
CA GLN A 217 -9.83 -1.52 4.98
C GLN A 217 -10.89 -0.91 5.90
N ASP A 218 -11.99 -1.62 6.15
CA ASP A 218 -13.03 -1.19 7.09
C ASP A 218 -12.46 -1.08 8.52
N PHE A 219 -11.66 -2.07 8.91
CA PHE A 219 -11.02 -2.10 10.23
C PHE A 219 -10.09 -0.90 10.43
N LEU A 220 -9.22 -0.59 9.46
CA LEU A 220 -8.31 0.55 9.53
C LEU A 220 -9.07 1.88 9.56
N ASN A 221 -10.14 2.00 8.79
CA ASN A 221 -11.00 3.19 8.79
C ASN A 221 -11.71 3.39 10.14
N MET A 222 -12.17 2.32 10.77
CA MET A 222 -12.72 2.37 12.11
C MET A 222 -11.68 2.78 13.15
N TYR A 223 -10.50 2.14 13.10
CA TYR A 223 -9.46 2.31 14.11
C TYR A 223 -8.82 3.70 14.07
N PHE A 224 -8.50 4.20 12.87
CA PHE A 224 -7.80 5.47 12.66
C PHE A 224 -8.72 6.68 12.38
N LYS A 225 -10.04 6.54 12.51
CA LYS A 225 -11.03 7.58 12.16
C LYS A 225 -10.74 8.97 12.74
N ASP A 226 -10.16 9.03 13.95
CA ASP A 226 -9.93 10.29 14.67
C ASP A 226 -8.62 10.98 14.28
N ILE A 227 -7.69 10.24 13.66
CA ILE A 227 -6.37 10.76 13.23
C ILE A 227 -6.15 10.68 11.72
N TYR A 228 -7.14 10.18 10.97
CA TYR A 228 -7.07 10.16 9.52
C TYR A 228 -7.11 11.58 8.93
N LYS A 229 -6.21 11.85 7.99
CA LYS A 229 -6.15 13.08 7.20
C LYS A 229 -6.16 12.75 5.71
N PRO A 230 -7.10 13.30 4.94
CA PRO A 230 -7.14 13.09 3.50
C PRO A 230 -5.97 13.78 2.79
N ILE A 231 -5.41 13.10 1.79
CA ILE A 231 -4.46 13.67 0.83
C ILE A 231 -5.06 13.62 -0.58
N PRO A 232 -4.54 14.44 -1.52
CA PRO A 232 -5.08 14.54 -2.87
C PRO A 232 -5.13 13.21 -3.64
N LEU A 233 -6.12 13.07 -4.53
CA LEU A 233 -6.37 11.89 -5.36
C LEU A 233 -5.16 11.48 -6.21
N VAL A 234 -4.31 12.41 -6.58
CA VAL A 234 -3.09 12.17 -7.38
C VAL A 234 -2.13 11.16 -6.74
N TYR A 235 -2.23 10.93 -5.42
CA TYR A 235 -1.39 9.98 -4.68
C TYR A 235 -1.97 8.55 -4.60
N ASN A 236 -3.21 8.34 -5.00
CA ASN A 236 -3.81 6.99 -5.08
C ASN A 236 -5.02 7.03 -6.01
N LEU A 237 -4.79 7.19 -7.32
CA LEU A 237 -5.86 7.12 -8.30
C LEU A 237 -6.37 5.68 -8.40
N VAL A 238 -7.44 5.38 -7.69
CA VAL A 238 -8.24 4.19 -7.94
C VAL A 238 -8.86 4.31 -9.33
N LEU A 239 -8.57 3.37 -10.23
CA LEU A 239 -8.95 3.50 -11.65
C LEU A 239 -10.46 3.75 -11.86
N ALA A 240 -11.30 3.26 -10.97
CA ALA A 240 -12.74 3.49 -11.02
C ALA A 240 -13.12 4.98 -10.98
N MET A 241 -12.27 5.86 -10.47
CA MET A 241 -12.50 7.30 -10.47
C MET A 241 -12.58 7.87 -11.89
N LEU A 242 -11.89 7.28 -12.86
CA LEU A 242 -11.93 7.71 -14.27
C LEU A 242 -13.31 7.67 -14.90
N TRP A 243 -14.22 6.84 -14.39
CA TRP A 243 -15.60 6.77 -14.90
C TRP A 243 -16.67 7.15 -13.88
N ARG A 244 -16.33 7.18 -12.60
CA ARG A 244 -17.29 7.56 -11.53
C ARG A 244 -17.22 9.04 -11.16
N HIS A 245 -16.01 9.57 -11.12
CA HIS A 245 -15.72 10.94 -10.75
C HIS A 245 -14.68 11.56 -11.71
N PRO A 246 -14.93 11.55 -13.04
CA PRO A 246 -13.98 12.08 -14.01
C PRO A 246 -13.66 13.56 -13.76
N GLU A 247 -14.60 14.29 -13.16
CA GLU A 247 -14.45 15.71 -12.77
C GLU A 247 -13.38 15.93 -11.69
N ASN A 248 -13.00 14.90 -10.94
CA ASN A 248 -11.99 14.96 -9.88
C ASN A 248 -10.60 14.47 -10.37
N VAL A 249 -10.47 14.08 -11.63
CA VAL A 249 -9.25 13.45 -12.13
C VAL A 249 -8.59 14.33 -13.19
N GLU A 250 -7.42 14.86 -12.86
CA GLU A 250 -6.48 15.45 -13.80
C GLU A 250 -5.37 14.43 -14.07
N LEU A 251 -5.55 13.61 -15.12
CA LEU A 251 -4.75 12.40 -15.34
C LEU A 251 -3.25 12.71 -15.51
N ASP A 252 -2.90 13.88 -16.04
CA ASP A 252 -1.51 14.31 -16.22
C ASP A 252 -0.81 14.68 -14.90
N GLU A 253 -1.59 14.97 -13.84
CA GLU A 253 -1.08 15.28 -12.50
C GLU A 253 -0.94 14.03 -11.62
N VAL A 254 -1.44 12.87 -12.08
CA VAL A 254 -1.47 11.64 -11.29
C VAL A 254 -0.07 11.07 -11.09
N LYS A 255 0.32 10.91 -9.83
CA LYS A 255 1.62 10.39 -9.40
C LYS A 255 1.59 8.89 -9.09
N VAL A 256 0.45 8.40 -8.60
CA VAL A 256 0.28 7.00 -8.17
C VAL A 256 -1.04 6.47 -8.68
N VAL A 257 -0.98 5.32 -9.35
CA VAL A 257 -2.16 4.63 -9.90
C VAL A 257 -2.38 3.30 -9.18
N HIS A 258 -3.61 3.04 -8.76
CA HIS A 258 -4.04 1.82 -8.10
C HIS A 258 -4.94 0.98 -9.03
N TYR A 259 -4.41 -0.14 -9.49
CA TYR A 259 -5.07 -1.06 -10.41
C TYR A 259 -5.99 -2.05 -9.66
N CYS A 260 -6.87 -1.54 -8.76
CA CYS A 260 -7.75 -2.39 -7.94
C CYS A 260 -9.09 -2.71 -8.60
N ALA A 261 -9.50 -1.96 -9.62
CA ALA A 261 -10.74 -2.24 -10.35
C ALA A 261 -10.71 -3.64 -11.01
N ALA A 262 -11.87 -4.26 -11.14
CA ALA A 262 -12.00 -5.58 -11.77
C ALA A 262 -11.39 -5.56 -13.19
N GLY A 263 -10.53 -6.54 -13.50
CA GLY A 263 -9.86 -6.65 -14.79
C GLY A 263 -8.72 -5.66 -15.06
N SER A 264 -8.43 -4.75 -14.13
CA SER A 264 -7.45 -3.68 -14.37
C SER A 264 -6.00 -4.04 -14.06
N LYS A 265 -5.73 -5.14 -13.33
CA LYS A 265 -4.36 -5.52 -12.96
C LYS A 265 -3.53 -5.77 -14.23
N PRO A 266 -2.44 -5.02 -14.48
CA PRO A 266 -1.73 -5.05 -15.76
C PRO A 266 -1.30 -6.45 -16.21
N TRP A 267 -0.86 -7.30 -15.29
CA TRP A 267 -0.43 -8.66 -15.58
C TRP A 267 -1.57 -9.67 -15.82
N ARG A 268 -2.83 -9.25 -15.62
CA ARG A 268 -4.04 -10.04 -15.92
C ARG A 268 -4.97 -9.32 -16.90
N TYR A 269 -4.60 -8.14 -17.37
CA TYR A 269 -5.44 -7.30 -18.20
C TYR A 269 -5.74 -7.97 -19.53
N THR A 270 -7.03 -8.11 -19.86
CA THR A 270 -7.52 -8.64 -21.14
C THR A 270 -8.25 -7.60 -21.97
N GLY A 271 -8.65 -6.50 -21.34
CA GLY A 271 -9.49 -5.47 -21.95
C GLY A 271 -10.96 -5.89 -22.17
N LYS A 272 -11.41 -7.03 -21.63
CA LYS A 272 -12.77 -7.56 -21.86
C LYS A 272 -13.76 -7.15 -20.78
N GLU A 273 -13.29 -6.88 -19.59
CA GLU A 273 -14.10 -6.50 -18.44
C GLU A 273 -14.70 -5.11 -18.63
N GLU A 274 -15.75 -4.80 -17.87
CA GLU A 274 -16.41 -3.50 -17.92
C GLU A 274 -15.43 -2.34 -17.68
N ASN A 275 -15.55 -1.28 -18.46
CA ASN A 275 -14.65 -0.11 -18.48
C ASN A 275 -13.19 -0.38 -18.93
N MET A 276 -12.76 -1.62 -19.13
CA MET A 276 -11.37 -1.93 -19.52
C MET A 276 -11.07 -1.62 -20.99
N GLN A 277 -12.08 -1.29 -21.81
CA GLN A 277 -11.90 -0.85 -23.21
C GLN A 277 -11.48 0.62 -23.34
N ARG A 278 -11.51 1.40 -22.26
CA ARG A 278 -11.20 2.83 -22.25
C ARG A 278 -9.75 3.07 -22.64
N GLU A 279 -9.50 4.14 -23.42
CA GLU A 279 -8.15 4.48 -23.89
C GLU A 279 -7.23 4.93 -22.75
N ASP A 280 -7.77 5.61 -21.73
CA ASP A 280 -7.01 5.99 -20.53
C ASP A 280 -6.53 4.77 -19.75
N ILE A 281 -7.37 3.72 -19.61
CA ILE A 281 -6.98 2.46 -18.96
C ILE A 281 -5.90 1.74 -19.77
N LYS A 282 -6.08 1.60 -21.09
CA LYS A 282 -5.09 0.96 -21.99
C LYS A 282 -3.75 1.66 -21.90
N MET A 283 -3.75 3.00 -21.88
CA MET A 283 -2.54 3.81 -21.74
C MET A 283 -1.85 3.53 -20.40
N LEU A 284 -2.60 3.51 -19.28
CA LEU A 284 -2.04 3.27 -17.96
C LEU A 284 -1.48 1.84 -17.81
N VAL A 285 -2.17 0.84 -18.36
CA VAL A 285 -1.68 -0.56 -18.43
C VAL A 285 -0.39 -0.62 -19.25
N LYS A 286 -0.36 0.05 -20.41
CA LYS A 286 0.87 0.12 -21.23
C LYS A 286 2.03 0.78 -20.46
N LYS A 287 1.80 1.92 -19.79
CA LYS A 287 2.83 2.60 -18.98
C LYS A 287 3.36 1.68 -17.87
N TRP A 288 2.52 0.84 -17.28
CA TRP A 288 2.97 -0.15 -16.30
C TRP A 288 3.92 -1.18 -16.92
N TRP A 289 3.54 -1.75 -18.10
CA TRP A 289 4.37 -2.72 -18.81
C TRP A 289 5.68 -2.10 -19.33
N ASP A 290 5.66 -0.84 -19.76
CA ASP A 290 6.87 -0.11 -20.17
C ASP A 290 7.89 -0.02 -19.01
N ILE A 291 7.42 0.16 -17.76
CA ILE A 291 8.28 0.14 -16.56
C ILE A 291 8.73 -1.28 -16.21
N TYR A 292 7.79 -2.22 -16.21
CA TYR A 292 8.07 -3.60 -15.83
C TYR A 292 9.12 -4.26 -16.73
N ASN A 293 9.07 -4.01 -18.05
CA ASN A 293 9.96 -4.59 -19.05
C ASN A 293 11.27 -3.79 -19.25
N ASP A 294 11.41 -2.63 -18.60
CA ASP A 294 12.63 -1.83 -18.73
C ASP A 294 13.77 -2.45 -17.92
N GLU A 295 14.69 -3.12 -18.60
CA GLU A 295 15.88 -3.76 -17.99
C GLU A 295 16.85 -2.74 -17.39
N SER A 296 16.82 -1.48 -17.82
CA SER A 296 17.65 -0.42 -17.23
C SER A 296 17.25 -0.11 -15.78
N LEU A 297 16.02 -0.49 -15.40
CA LEU A 297 15.47 -0.37 -14.05
C LEU A 297 15.70 -1.60 -13.17
N ASP A 298 16.37 -2.65 -13.66
CA ASP A 298 16.77 -3.77 -12.83
C ASP A 298 17.80 -3.33 -11.78
N TYR A 299 17.70 -3.90 -10.59
CA TYR A 299 18.59 -3.55 -9.50
C TYR A 299 20.01 -4.03 -9.79
N LYS A 300 20.98 -3.11 -9.73
CA LYS A 300 22.41 -3.41 -9.85
C LYS A 300 23.03 -3.32 -8.48
N LYS A 301 23.54 -4.43 -7.94
CA LYS A 301 24.31 -4.39 -6.69
C LYS A 301 25.49 -3.41 -6.83
N PRO A 302 25.76 -2.58 -5.80
CA PRO A 302 26.99 -1.78 -5.78
C PRO A 302 28.20 -2.70 -5.91
N ALA A 303 29.15 -2.33 -6.75
CA ALA A 303 30.41 -3.06 -6.89
C ALA A 303 31.16 -3.04 -5.56
N GLY A 304 31.17 -4.18 -4.83
CA GLY A 304 31.84 -4.29 -3.52
C GLY A 304 31.40 -5.46 -2.65
N ASP A 305 30.24 -6.02 -2.88
CA ASP A 305 29.77 -7.22 -2.19
C ASP A 305 29.85 -8.44 -3.13
N GLY A 306 30.72 -9.37 -2.77
CA GLY A 306 31.15 -10.58 -3.44
C GLY A 306 30.25 -11.20 -4.50
N ASP A 307 30.90 -11.72 -5.52
CA ASP A 307 30.40 -12.36 -6.75
C ASP A 307 29.19 -13.30 -6.53
N ALA A 308 28.00 -12.78 -6.81
CA ALA A 308 26.85 -13.59 -7.20
C ALA A 308 26.40 -13.08 -8.58
N GLU A 309 26.45 -13.96 -9.60
CA GLU A 309 25.96 -13.62 -10.94
C GLU A 309 24.52 -13.08 -10.88
N PRO A 310 24.18 -12.05 -11.66
CA PRO A 310 22.83 -11.53 -11.72
C PRO A 310 21.90 -12.64 -12.26
N VAL A 311 20.93 -13.03 -11.45
CA VAL A 311 19.85 -13.93 -11.89
C VAL A 311 19.10 -13.23 -13.01
N LYS A 312 19.21 -13.74 -14.24
CA LYS A 312 18.45 -13.23 -15.37
C LYS A 312 16.97 -13.52 -15.14
N LEU A 313 16.20 -12.49 -14.87
CA LEU A 313 14.76 -12.57 -14.58
C LEU A 313 13.91 -13.13 -15.72
N GLN A 314 14.34 -12.95 -16.97
CA GLN A 314 13.58 -13.32 -18.18
C GLN A 314 13.10 -14.78 -18.21
N PRO A 315 13.95 -15.80 -17.91
CA PRO A 315 13.50 -17.18 -17.91
C PRO A 315 12.51 -17.51 -16.79
N PHE A 316 12.68 -16.89 -15.61
CA PHE A 316 11.82 -17.10 -14.44
C PHE A 316 10.42 -16.50 -14.63
N ILE A 317 10.33 -15.31 -15.20
CA ILE A 317 9.05 -14.64 -15.46
C ILE A 317 8.26 -15.37 -16.55
N ALA A 318 8.94 -15.91 -17.58
CA ALA A 318 8.31 -16.76 -18.57
C ALA A 318 7.76 -18.05 -17.96
N ALA A 319 8.52 -18.73 -17.10
CA ALA A 319 8.09 -19.93 -16.40
C ALA A 319 6.90 -19.66 -15.45
N LEU A 320 6.88 -18.54 -14.73
CA LEU A 320 5.73 -18.12 -13.90
C LEU A 320 4.48 -17.82 -14.75
N SER A 321 4.68 -17.33 -15.97
CA SER A 321 3.61 -17.08 -16.95
C SER A 321 2.99 -18.38 -17.47
N GLU A 322 3.81 -19.43 -17.66
CA GLU A 322 3.38 -20.75 -18.11
C GLU A 322 2.79 -21.60 -16.97
N ALA A 323 3.33 -21.50 -15.75
CA ALA A 323 2.81 -22.18 -14.56
C ALA A 323 1.52 -21.56 -14.00
N GLY A 324 1.18 -20.33 -14.41
CA GLY A 324 0.07 -19.54 -13.89
C GLY A 324 -1.34 -19.99 -14.33
N ALA A 325 -1.49 -21.18 -14.89
CA ALA A 325 -2.79 -21.80 -15.17
C ALA A 325 -3.37 -22.56 -13.96
N LEU A 326 -3.13 -22.12 -12.74
CA LEU A 326 -3.92 -22.58 -11.61
C LEU A 326 -5.30 -21.92 -11.67
N GLN A 327 -6.31 -22.75 -11.89
CA GLN A 327 -7.71 -22.38 -11.90
C GLN A 327 -8.09 -21.73 -10.56
N TYR A 328 -8.04 -20.40 -10.53
CA TYR A 328 -8.82 -19.70 -9.53
C TYR A 328 -10.28 -19.88 -9.90
N VAL A 329 -11.03 -20.53 -9.01
CA VAL A 329 -12.48 -20.48 -9.06
C VAL A 329 -12.84 -18.99 -8.98
N THR A 330 -13.23 -18.43 -10.12
CA THR A 330 -13.76 -17.09 -10.21
C THR A 330 -15.02 -17.07 -9.37
N ALA A 331 -14.97 -16.52 -8.17
CA ALA A 331 -16.18 -16.05 -7.51
C ALA A 331 -16.89 -15.11 -8.51
N PRO A 332 -18.21 -15.20 -8.65
CA PRO A 332 -18.93 -14.34 -9.58
C PRO A 332 -18.58 -12.90 -9.28
N SER A 333 -18.11 -12.19 -10.30
CA SER A 333 -17.83 -10.76 -10.28
C SER A 333 -19.03 -10.06 -9.63
N ALA A 334 -18.85 -9.48 -8.47
CA ALA A 334 -19.74 -8.45 -8.00
C ALA A 334 -19.54 -7.25 -8.94
N ALA A 335 -20.39 -7.21 -9.99
CA ALA A 335 -20.45 -6.11 -10.93
C ALA A 335 -21.00 -4.87 -10.23
#